data_7a96e1421c7922f5826e5281c2ee5b8b
#
_entry.id   7a96e1421c7922f5826e5281c2ee5b8b
#
_cell.length_a   1.000
_cell.length_b   1.000
_cell.length_c   1.000
_cell.angle_alpha   90.00
_cell.angle_beta   90.00
_cell.angle_gamma   90.00
#
_symmetry.space_group_name_H-M   'P 1'
#
loop_
_entity.id
_entity.type
_entity.pdbx_description
1 polymer ?
#
loop_
_entity_poly.entity_id
_entity_poly.type
_entity_poly.pdbx_seq_one_letter_code
_entity_poly.pdbx_strand_id
1 'polypeptide(L)'
;MAKGRNIGATLSLKAGNFFANMKKAQNESNNLRSTLNNTSKKISELGDKAKVVGSAVGKLGKGLAIAGTAAATAVGTMVAKSVSSFADYEQLTGGVDTLFKDSSAAVQKYANDAYKTAGLSANSYMETVTNFSASLISSLKGDTAKAADYANSALVDMADNANKMGTNMTDIQNAYQGFAKQNYTMLDNLKLGYGGTQAGMKRLLGDAQKLTGQKYDISSFADITQAIHAIQTQMDITGTTAKEASTTISGSWGSLKAAFQNVLVGLTTGEDMFDQSLDALINTAVTFGQNIIPAIKGA
;
A
#
# COMPACT_ATOMS: atom_id res chain seq x y z
N MET A 1 -60.87 35.31 -29.45
CA MET A 1 -60.27 35.66 -28.17
C MET A 1 -59.42 34.46 -27.72
N ALA A 2 -58.10 34.56 -27.79
CA ALA A 2 -57.18 33.52 -27.38
C ALA A 2 -56.93 33.57 -25.88
N LYS A 3 -57.23 32.48 -25.17
CA LYS A 3 -56.96 32.33 -23.74
C LYS A 3 -55.43 32.26 -23.53
N GLY A 4 -54.84 33.30 -22.87
CA GLY A 4 -53.47 33.25 -22.39
C GLY A 4 -53.28 32.12 -21.32
N ARG A 5 -52.47 31.13 -21.63
CA ARG A 5 -52.06 30.06 -20.71
C ARG A 5 -50.99 30.60 -19.77
N ASN A 6 -51.24 30.56 -18.47
CA ASN A 6 -50.29 30.90 -17.42
C ASN A 6 -49.06 29.95 -17.43
N ILE A 7 -47.95 30.41 -17.96
CA ILE A 7 -46.66 29.71 -17.96
C ILE A 7 -45.88 29.92 -16.66
N GLY A 8 -46.43 30.77 -15.72
CA GLY A 8 -45.70 31.16 -14.51
C GLY A 8 -45.62 30.11 -13.39
N ALA A 9 -46.54 29.13 -13.32
CA ALA A 9 -46.59 28.20 -12.18
C ALA A 9 -45.60 27.03 -12.25
N THR A 10 -45.08 26.72 -13.43
CA THR A 10 -44.18 25.56 -13.62
C THR A 10 -42.70 25.91 -13.45
N LEU A 11 -42.33 27.19 -13.53
CA LEU A 11 -40.93 27.66 -13.36
C LEU A 11 -40.51 27.73 -11.90
N SER A 12 -41.41 28.07 -10.97
CA SER A 12 -41.07 28.29 -9.53
C SER A 12 -40.72 26.98 -8.80
N LEU A 13 -41.30 25.86 -9.16
CA LEU A 13 -41.02 24.55 -8.54
C LEU A 13 -39.69 23.94 -8.96
N LYS A 14 -39.17 24.29 -10.13
CA LYS A 14 -37.82 23.83 -10.59
C LYS A 14 -36.71 24.76 -10.12
N ALA A 15 -36.99 26.02 -9.84
CA ALA A 15 -36.01 27.01 -9.40
C ALA A 15 -35.44 26.70 -8.00
N GLY A 16 -36.26 26.18 -7.08
CA GLY A 16 -35.81 25.82 -5.72
C GLY A 16 -34.74 24.72 -5.73
N ASN A 17 -34.94 23.68 -6.53
CA ASN A 17 -33.95 22.61 -6.67
C ASN A 17 -32.70 23.09 -7.42
N PHE A 18 -32.85 23.98 -8.39
CA PHE A 18 -31.72 24.58 -9.11
C PHE A 18 -30.85 25.40 -8.17
N PHE A 19 -31.42 26.28 -7.36
CA PHE A 19 -30.69 27.08 -6.38
C PHE A 19 -30.06 26.24 -5.28
N ALA A 20 -30.73 25.18 -4.80
CA ALA A 20 -30.16 24.24 -3.84
C ALA A 20 -28.95 23.49 -4.41
N ASN A 21 -29.06 22.99 -5.64
CA ASN A 21 -27.98 22.30 -6.33
C ASN A 21 -26.82 23.25 -6.66
N MET A 22 -27.10 24.51 -7.02
CA MET A 22 -26.07 25.51 -7.27
C MET A 22 -25.32 25.90 -5.99
N LYS A 23 -26.03 26.01 -4.84
CA LYS A 23 -25.41 26.23 -3.53
C LYS A 23 -24.55 25.04 -3.10
N LYS A 24 -25.00 23.80 -3.36
CA LYS A 24 -24.22 22.59 -3.11
C LYS A 24 -22.96 22.58 -3.98
N ALA A 25 -23.07 22.82 -5.28
CA ALA A 25 -21.94 22.91 -6.20
C ALA A 25 -20.95 24.02 -5.81
N GLN A 26 -21.43 25.16 -5.30
CA GLN A 26 -20.59 26.23 -4.80
C GLN A 26 -19.84 25.85 -3.52
N ASN A 27 -20.49 25.14 -2.61
CA ASN A 27 -19.83 24.63 -1.41
C ASN A 27 -18.77 23.57 -1.75
N GLU A 28 -19.08 22.65 -2.66
CA GLU A 28 -18.13 21.65 -3.16
C GLU A 28 -16.93 22.30 -3.86
N SER A 29 -17.17 23.36 -4.66
CA SER A 29 -16.11 24.16 -5.30
C SER A 29 -15.22 24.87 -4.28
N ASN A 30 -15.81 25.43 -3.21
CA ASN A 30 -15.05 26.05 -2.13
C ASN A 30 -14.22 25.05 -1.33
N ASN A 31 -14.76 23.85 -1.08
CA ASN A 31 -14.04 22.76 -0.44
C ASN A 31 -12.87 22.29 -1.31
N LEU A 32 -13.10 22.12 -2.63
CA LEU A 32 -12.04 21.77 -3.57
C LEU A 32 -10.93 22.84 -3.59
N ARG A 33 -11.30 24.12 -3.61
CA ARG A 33 -10.34 25.23 -3.57
C ARG A 33 -9.52 25.24 -2.26
N SER A 34 -10.15 24.96 -1.13
CA SER A 34 -9.48 24.84 0.17
C SER A 34 -8.48 23.67 0.15
N THR A 35 -8.92 22.51 -0.33
CA THR A 35 -8.08 21.31 -0.47
C THR A 35 -6.88 21.57 -1.39
N LEU A 36 -7.09 22.21 -2.53
CA LEU A 36 -6.02 22.57 -3.46
C LEU A 36 -5.00 23.53 -2.84
N ASN A 37 -5.47 24.53 -2.08
CA ASN A 37 -4.58 25.47 -1.39
C ASN A 37 -3.75 24.77 -0.29
N ASN A 38 -4.36 23.86 0.48
CA ASN A 38 -3.67 23.10 1.50
C ASN A 38 -2.64 22.13 0.87
N THR A 39 -3.03 21.46 -0.21
CA THR A 39 -2.13 20.58 -0.98
C THR A 39 -0.95 21.37 -1.54
N SER A 40 -1.17 22.59 -2.06
CA SER A 40 -0.08 23.46 -2.56
C SER A 40 0.88 23.87 -1.45
N LYS A 41 0.39 24.18 -0.24
CA LYS A 41 1.25 24.45 0.93
C LYS A 41 2.10 23.24 1.30
N LYS A 42 1.49 22.06 1.42
CA LYS A 42 2.20 20.79 1.72
C LYS A 42 3.25 20.46 0.66
N ILE A 43 2.99 20.72 -0.63
CA ILE A 43 3.98 20.55 -1.70
C ILE A 43 5.16 21.52 -1.52
N SER A 44 4.91 22.76 -1.10
CA SER A 44 5.98 23.71 -0.79
C SER A 44 6.84 23.23 0.39
N GLU A 45 6.22 22.76 1.46
CA GLU A 45 6.91 22.16 2.62
C GLU A 45 7.72 20.93 2.24
N LEU A 46 7.18 20.06 1.37
CA LEU A 46 7.92 18.94 0.81
C LEU A 46 9.16 19.40 0.05
N GLY A 47 9.05 20.48 -0.74
CA GLY A 47 10.18 21.07 -1.46
C GLY A 47 11.25 21.61 -0.51
N ASP A 48 10.88 22.24 0.59
CA ASP A 48 11.82 22.77 1.56
C ASP A 48 12.50 21.66 2.39
N LYS A 49 11.76 20.65 2.81
CA LYS A 49 12.32 19.47 3.49
C LYS A 49 13.20 18.64 2.54
N ALA A 50 12.86 18.55 1.24
CA ALA A 50 13.71 17.91 0.23
C ALA A 50 15.08 18.62 0.07
N LYS A 51 15.13 19.96 0.22
CA LYS A 51 16.41 20.71 0.27
C LYS A 51 17.22 20.34 1.51
N VAL A 52 16.57 20.13 2.66
CA VAL A 52 17.24 19.70 3.89
C VAL A 52 17.82 18.29 3.72
N VAL A 53 17.05 17.35 3.15
CA VAL A 53 17.52 16.00 2.81
C VAL A 53 18.66 16.07 1.80
N GLY A 54 18.53 16.87 0.73
CA GLY A 54 19.57 17.09 -0.25
C GLY A 54 20.85 17.65 0.38
N SER A 55 20.74 18.55 1.37
CA SER A 55 21.89 19.08 2.11
C SER A 55 22.52 18.07 3.08
N ALA A 56 21.71 17.23 3.72
CA ALA A 56 22.16 16.16 4.61
C ALA A 56 22.85 15.04 3.82
N VAL A 57 22.27 14.62 2.70
CA VAL A 57 22.85 13.64 1.78
C VAL A 57 24.06 14.24 1.04
N GLY A 58 24.04 15.52 0.69
CA GLY A 58 25.15 16.24 0.07
C GLY A 58 26.38 16.40 0.99
N LYS A 59 26.18 16.42 2.32
CA LYS A 59 27.27 16.32 3.30
C LYS A 59 27.91 14.93 3.35
N LEU A 60 27.16 13.90 2.92
CA LEU A 60 27.62 12.52 2.84
C LEU A 60 28.31 12.20 1.49
N GLY A 61 28.09 13.00 0.46
CA GLY A 61 28.76 12.84 -0.85
C GLY A 61 28.35 13.91 -1.86
N LYS A 62 29.32 14.59 -2.46
CA LYS A 62 29.11 15.68 -3.44
C LYS A 62 28.48 15.26 -4.79
N GLY A 63 27.68 14.20 -4.84
CA GLY A 63 27.16 13.62 -6.08
C GLY A 63 25.64 13.52 -6.23
N LEU A 64 24.85 13.75 -5.18
CA LEU A 64 23.40 13.65 -5.24
C LEU A 64 22.73 15.04 -5.24
N ALA A 65 22.90 15.79 -6.32
CA ALA A 65 22.04 16.92 -6.62
C ALA A 65 20.68 16.36 -7.07
N ILE A 66 19.72 16.26 -6.14
CA ILE A 66 18.30 16.18 -6.52
C ILE A 66 18.00 17.55 -7.12
N ALA A 67 17.92 17.60 -8.46
CA ALA A 67 17.77 18.79 -9.25
C ALA A 67 16.46 19.51 -8.87
N GLY A 68 16.59 20.56 -8.11
CA GLY A 68 15.54 21.52 -7.81
C GLY A 68 15.41 22.54 -8.91
N THR A 69 14.89 22.21 -10.09
CA THR A 69 14.47 23.19 -11.09
C THR A 69 13.47 22.60 -12.08
N ALA A 70 12.24 22.34 -11.65
CA ALA A 70 11.08 22.25 -12.55
C ALA A 70 9.80 22.49 -11.73
N ALA A 71 9.74 23.60 -10.99
CA ALA A 71 8.77 23.73 -9.90
C ALA A 71 7.31 23.93 -10.36
N ALA A 72 7.02 24.52 -11.51
CA ALA A 72 5.64 24.88 -11.85
C ALA A 72 4.86 23.78 -12.58
N THR A 73 5.50 23.01 -13.47
CA THR A 73 4.89 21.86 -14.16
C THR A 73 4.82 20.62 -13.23
N ALA A 74 5.76 20.49 -12.30
CA ALA A 74 5.78 19.41 -11.31
C ALA A 74 4.61 19.52 -10.33
N VAL A 75 4.23 20.71 -9.88
CA VAL A 75 3.13 20.93 -8.93
C VAL A 75 1.80 20.44 -9.48
N GLY A 76 1.43 20.80 -10.72
CA GLY A 76 0.18 20.34 -11.34
C GLY A 76 0.10 18.82 -11.49
N THR A 77 1.23 18.19 -11.85
CA THR A 77 1.32 16.74 -12.00
C THR A 77 1.26 16.04 -10.63
N MET A 78 1.89 16.61 -9.60
CA MET A 78 1.82 16.08 -8.23
C MET A 78 0.41 16.18 -7.67
N VAL A 79 -0.28 17.31 -7.84
CA VAL A 79 -1.68 17.47 -7.40
C VAL A 79 -2.57 16.43 -8.07
N ALA A 80 -2.49 16.25 -9.39
CA ALA A 80 -3.29 15.26 -10.09
C ALA A 80 -3.02 13.83 -9.60
N LYS A 81 -1.75 13.47 -9.41
CA LYS A 81 -1.35 12.16 -8.85
C LYS A 81 -1.82 11.99 -7.41
N SER A 82 -1.75 13.04 -6.59
CA SER A 82 -2.21 12.99 -5.19
C SER A 82 -3.72 12.77 -5.12
N VAL A 83 -4.50 13.47 -5.94
CA VAL A 83 -5.96 13.27 -5.99
C VAL A 83 -6.32 11.85 -6.43
N SER A 84 -5.63 11.31 -7.46
CA SER A 84 -5.85 9.93 -7.89
C SER A 84 -5.45 8.92 -6.81
N SER A 85 -4.26 9.08 -6.23
CA SER A 85 -3.78 8.18 -5.15
C SER A 85 -4.68 8.22 -3.92
N PHE A 86 -5.27 9.36 -3.62
CA PHE A 86 -6.21 9.51 -2.52
C PHE A 86 -7.58 8.88 -2.83
N ALA A 87 -8.10 9.04 -4.05
CA ALA A 87 -9.32 8.37 -4.46
C ALA A 87 -9.19 6.83 -4.36
N ASP A 88 -8.05 6.29 -4.80
CA ASP A 88 -7.73 4.88 -4.64
C ASP A 88 -7.64 4.50 -3.14
N TYR A 89 -7.01 5.34 -2.31
CA TYR A 89 -6.90 5.14 -0.87
C TYR A 89 -8.27 5.10 -0.18
N GLU A 90 -9.17 6.03 -0.48
CA GLU A 90 -10.53 6.04 0.07
C GLU A 90 -11.30 4.77 -0.29
N GLN A 91 -11.22 4.34 -1.56
CA GLN A 91 -11.87 3.12 -2.02
C GLN A 91 -11.31 1.88 -1.30
N LEU A 92 -9.99 1.78 -1.19
CA LEU A 92 -9.31 0.66 -0.54
C LEU A 92 -9.58 0.62 0.96
N THR A 93 -9.59 1.79 1.62
CA THR A 93 -9.97 1.92 3.03
C THR A 93 -11.41 1.44 3.25
N GLY A 94 -12.36 1.86 2.40
CA GLY A 94 -13.74 1.36 2.45
C GLY A 94 -13.85 -0.16 2.27
N GLY A 95 -13.01 -0.75 1.42
CA GLY A 95 -12.89 -2.20 1.28
C GLY A 95 -12.36 -2.89 2.54
N VAL A 96 -11.31 -2.33 3.14
CA VAL A 96 -10.73 -2.81 4.40
C VAL A 96 -11.74 -2.70 5.54
N ASP A 97 -12.44 -1.56 5.67
CA ASP A 97 -13.45 -1.34 6.71
C ASP A 97 -14.61 -2.34 6.59
N THR A 98 -15.04 -2.63 5.36
CA THR A 98 -16.10 -3.61 5.09
C THR A 98 -15.71 -5.03 5.50
N LEU A 99 -14.48 -5.45 5.19
CA LEU A 99 -13.99 -6.80 5.44
C LEU A 99 -13.59 -7.01 6.91
N PHE A 100 -12.80 -6.09 7.46
CA PHE A 100 -12.17 -6.25 8.78
C PHE A 100 -12.94 -5.58 9.92
N LYS A 101 -13.96 -4.74 9.63
CA LYS A 101 -14.83 -4.10 10.63
C LYS A 101 -14.00 -3.41 11.74
N ASP A 102 -14.21 -3.80 12.99
CA ASP A 102 -13.50 -3.22 14.16
C ASP A 102 -11.97 -3.41 14.11
N SER A 103 -11.48 -4.34 13.28
CA SER A 103 -10.05 -4.60 13.10
C SER A 103 -9.44 -3.83 11.92
N SER A 104 -10.21 -3.01 11.20
CA SER A 104 -9.74 -2.26 10.03
C SER A 104 -8.60 -1.31 10.35
N ALA A 105 -8.62 -0.67 11.51
CA ALA A 105 -7.55 0.23 11.96
C ALA A 105 -6.19 -0.47 12.07
N ALA A 106 -6.16 -1.74 12.46
CA ALA A 106 -4.93 -2.54 12.50
C ALA A 106 -4.38 -2.77 11.09
N VAL A 107 -5.24 -3.11 10.12
CA VAL A 107 -4.85 -3.31 8.71
C VAL A 107 -4.33 -2.01 8.10
N GLN A 108 -4.98 -0.88 8.36
CA GLN A 108 -4.54 0.45 7.89
C GLN A 108 -3.17 0.82 8.50
N LYS A 109 -2.94 0.50 9.77
CA LYS A 109 -1.64 0.69 10.40
C LYS A 109 -0.56 -0.17 9.74
N TYR A 110 -0.84 -1.44 9.47
CA TYR A 110 0.08 -2.30 8.72
C TYR A 110 0.35 -1.76 7.31
N ALA A 111 -0.67 -1.24 6.63
CA ALA A 111 -0.52 -0.60 5.32
C ALA A 111 0.43 0.60 5.37
N ASN A 112 0.29 1.47 6.36
CA ASN A 112 1.16 2.64 6.54
C ASN A 112 2.62 2.25 6.82
N ASP A 113 2.86 1.12 7.48
CA ASP A 113 4.18 0.59 7.79
C ASP A 113 4.77 -0.29 6.68
N ALA A 114 3.99 -0.66 5.66
CA ALA A 114 4.37 -1.63 4.63
C ALA A 114 5.58 -1.21 3.77
N TYR A 115 5.85 0.10 3.66
CA TYR A 115 7.03 0.61 2.95
C TYR A 115 8.35 0.08 3.52
N LYS A 116 8.41 -0.18 4.83
CA LYS A 116 9.59 -0.70 5.53
C LYS A 116 9.57 -2.22 5.71
N THR A 117 8.39 -2.85 5.79
CA THR A 117 8.26 -4.29 6.07
C THR A 117 8.14 -5.13 4.81
N ALA A 118 7.50 -4.61 3.77
CA ALA A 118 7.21 -5.30 2.51
C ALA A 118 7.63 -4.51 1.25
N GLY A 119 8.17 -3.29 1.41
CA GLY A 119 8.52 -2.42 0.28
C GLY A 119 7.31 -1.95 -0.53
N LEU A 120 6.12 -1.91 0.07
CA LEU A 120 4.84 -1.57 -0.57
C LEU A 120 4.30 -0.24 -0.05
N SER A 121 3.62 0.52 -0.92
CA SER A 121 2.80 1.64 -0.48
C SER A 121 1.55 1.17 0.26
N ALA A 122 0.91 2.05 1.04
CA ALA A 122 -0.33 1.74 1.74
C ALA A 122 -1.44 1.26 0.79
N ASN A 123 -1.59 1.90 -0.37
CA ASN A 123 -2.55 1.49 -1.39
C ASN A 123 -2.25 0.07 -1.91
N SER A 124 -1.01 -0.21 -2.30
CA SER A 124 -0.61 -1.53 -2.79
C SER A 124 -0.77 -2.62 -1.74
N TYR A 125 -0.51 -2.29 -0.47
CA TYR A 125 -0.74 -3.19 0.65
C TYR A 125 -2.24 -3.52 0.79
N MET A 126 -3.10 -2.50 0.89
CA MET A 126 -4.55 -2.68 1.07
C MET A 126 -5.19 -3.40 -0.12
N GLU A 127 -4.79 -3.07 -1.35
CA GLU A 127 -5.23 -3.79 -2.55
C GLU A 127 -4.89 -5.27 -2.47
N THR A 128 -3.65 -5.61 -2.14
CA THR A 128 -3.22 -7.01 -2.05
C THR A 128 -3.96 -7.75 -0.95
N VAL A 129 -4.06 -7.17 0.24
CA VAL A 129 -4.73 -7.78 1.40
C VAL A 129 -6.21 -8.04 1.11
N THR A 130 -6.94 -7.09 0.53
CA THR A 130 -8.38 -7.23 0.25
C THR A 130 -8.66 -8.35 -0.75
N ASN A 131 -7.73 -8.66 -1.66
CA ASN A 131 -7.90 -9.70 -2.67
C ASN A 131 -8.07 -11.13 -2.11
N PHE A 132 -7.59 -11.41 -0.90
CA PHE A 132 -7.68 -12.75 -0.29
C PHE A 132 -8.31 -12.76 1.12
N SER A 133 -8.56 -11.59 1.72
CA SER A 133 -9.02 -11.48 3.11
C SER A 133 -10.37 -12.14 3.37
N ALA A 134 -11.32 -12.09 2.44
CA ALA A 134 -12.61 -12.74 2.62
C ALA A 134 -12.46 -14.25 2.90
N SER A 135 -11.58 -14.94 2.15
CA SER A 135 -11.28 -16.35 2.36
C SER A 135 -10.54 -16.60 3.68
N LEU A 136 -9.64 -15.69 4.06
CA LEU A 136 -8.90 -15.77 5.31
C LEU A 136 -9.84 -15.62 6.52
N ILE A 137 -10.70 -14.59 6.52
CA ILE A 137 -11.72 -14.35 7.56
C ILE A 137 -12.65 -15.54 7.67
N SER A 138 -13.12 -16.09 6.54
CA SER A 138 -13.96 -17.28 6.51
C SER A 138 -13.26 -18.49 7.14
N SER A 139 -12.00 -18.75 6.82
CA SER A 139 -11.24 -19.88 7.41
C SER A 139 -10.96 -19.71 8.91
N LEU A 140 -11.02 -18.47 9.42
CA LEU A 140 -10.91 -18.12 10.83
C LEU A 140 -12.27 -17.94 11.52
N LYS A 141 -13.36 -18.40 10.89
CA LYS A 141 -14.75 -18.36 11.45
C LYS A 141 -15.21 -16.93 11.79
N GLY A 142 -14.74 -15.94 11.07
CA GLY A 142 -15.13 -14.55 11.24
C GLY A 142 -14.27 -13.76 12.23
N ASP A 143 -13.19 -14.32 12.75
CA ASP A 143 -12.22 -13.61 13.62
C ASP A 143 -11.41 -12.61 12.77
N THR A 144 -11.89 -11.36 12.72
CA THR A 144 -11.27 -10.29 11.91
C THR A 144 -9.95 -9.80 12.49
N ALA A 145 -9.76 -9.87 13.82
CA ALA A 145 -8.51 -9.46 14.45
C ALA A 145 -7.38 -10.42 14.08
N LYS A 146 -7.61 -11.72 14.24
CA LYS A 146 -6.66 -12.75 13.83
C LYS A 146 -6.43 -12.74 12.32
N ALA A 147 -7.48 -12.47 11.53
CA ALA A 147 -7.36 -12.34 10.09
C ALA A 147 -6.49 -11.16 9.66
N ALA A 148 -6.53 -10.03 10.37
CA ALA A 148 -5.66 -8.88 10.12
C ALA A 148 -4.19 -9.23 10.31
N ASP A 149 -3.85 -9.91 11.42
CA ASP A 149 -2.49 -10.35 11.70
C ASP A 149 -1.99 -11.37 10.68
N TYR A 150 -2.81 -12.35 10.34
CA TYR A 150 -2.46 -13.39 9.36
C TYR A 150 -2.33 -12.83 7.94
N ALA A 151 -3.18 -11.85 7.57
CA ALA A 151 -3.08 -11.16 6.30
C ALA A 151 -1.78 -10.36 6.21
N ASN A 152 -1.40 -9.67 7.29
CA ASN A 152 -0.13 -8.95 7.34
C ASN A 152 1.07 -9.91 7.22
N SER A 153 1.09 -11.01 7.99
CA SER A 153 2.15 -12.01 7.89
C SER A 153 2.24 -12.60 6.48
N ALA A 154 1.10 -12.99 5.89
CA ALA A 154 1.08 -13.53 4.54
C ALA A 154 1.62 -12.55 3.49
N LEU A 155 1.30 -11.25 3.62
CA LEU A 155 1.80 -10.25 2.68
C LEU A 155 3.30 -9.98 2.85
N VAL A 156 3.80 -9.94 4.09
CA VAL A 156 5.25 -9.85 4.34
C VAL A 156 5.95 -11.08 3.78
N ASP A 157 5.42 -12.28 3.98
CA ASP A 157 5.96 -13.53 3.41
C ASP A 157 5.98 -13.51 1.88
N MET A 158 4.95 -12.94 1.23
CA MET A 158 4.94 -12.75 -0.22
C MET A 158 6.08 -11.84 -0.67
N ALA A 159 6.29 -10.72 0.02
CA ALA A 159 7.35 -9.76 -0.29
C ALA A 159 8.74 -10.36 -0.04
N ASP A 160 8.92 -11.06 1.06
CA ASP A 160 10.17 -11.74 1.41
C ASP A 160 10.52 -12.84 0.41
N ASN A 161 9.51 -13.62 -0.01
CA ASN A 161 9.68 -14.64 -1.05
C ASN A 161 10.07 -14.00 -2.39
N ALA A 162 9.34 -12.98 -2.82
CA ALA A 162 9.65 -12.26 -4.06
C ALA A 162 11.09 -11.76 -4.07
N ASN A 163 11.52 -11.19 -2.96
CA ASN A 163 12.85 -10.61 -2.81
C ASN A 163 13.95 -11.70 -2.78
N LYS A 164 13.82 -12.66 -1.87
CA LYS A 164 14.83 -13.71 -1.65
C LYS A 164 14.94 -14.70 -2.80
N MET A 165 13.81 -15.11 -3.37
CA MET A 165 13.75 -16.13 -4.41
C MET A 165 13.76 -15.54 -5.83
N GLY A 166 13.70 -14.21 -5.96
CA GLY A 166 13.66 -13.50 -7.24
C GLY A 166 12.42 -13.83 -8.07
N THR A 167 11.28 -14.09 -7.43
CA THR A 167 10.00 -14.32 -8.09
C THR A 167 9.24 -12.99 -8.22
N ASN A 168 8.48 -12.83 -9.30
CA ASN A 168 7.64 -11.66 -9.46
C ASN A 168 6.55 -11.62 -8.37
N MET A 169 6.37 -10.47 -7.71
CA MET A 169 5.38 -10.32 -6.64
C MET A 169 3.95 -10.65 -7.12
N THR A 170 3.61 -10.30 -8.35
CA THR A 170 2.29 -10.60 -8.93
C THR A 170 2.06 -12.11 -9.05
N ASP A 171 3.08 -12.89 -9.42
CA ASP A 171 2.95 -14.35 -9.53
C ASP A 171 2.74 -15.00 -8.17
N ILE A 172 3.37 -14.45 -7.12
CA ILE A 172 3.17 -14.91 -5.75
C ILE A 172 1.77 -14.53 -5.26
N GLN A 173 1.31 -13.31 -5.51
CA GLN A 173 -0.05 -12.88 -5.18
C GLN A 173 -1.10 -13.77 -5.84
N ASN A 174 -0.92 -14.12 -7.13
CA ASN A 174 -1.79 -15.03 -7.86
C ASN A 174 -1.78 -16.44 -7.24
N ALA A 175 -0.62 -16.92 -6.77
CA ALA A 175 -0.53 -18.21 -6.07
C ALA A 175 -1.36 -18.19 -4.77
N TYR A 176 -1.23 -17.16 -3.94
CA TYR A 176 -2.03 -17.03 -2.71
C TYR A 176 -3.54 -16.88 -2.98
N GLN A 177 -3.94 -16.13 -4.01
CA GLN A 177 -5.33 -16.08 -4.45
C GLN A 177 -5.83 -17.46 -4.94
N GLY A 178 -4.97 -18.22 -5.60
CA GLY A 178 -5.23 -19.61 -5.97
C GLY A 178 -5.45 -20.50 -4.73
N PHE A 179 -4.55 -20.42 -3.75
CA PHE A 179 -4.66 -21.18 -2.49
C PHE A 179 -5.94 -20.89 -1.72
N ALA A 180 -6.37 -19.60 -1.69
CA ALA A 180 -7.64 -19.19 -1.11
C ALA A 180 -8.86 -19.85 -1.78
N LYS A 181 -8.72 -20.29 -3.01
CA LYS A 181 -9.73 -21.03 -3.81
C LYS A 181 -9.45 -22.53 -3.91
N GLN A 182 -8.54 -23.05 -3.07
CA GLN A 182 -8.09 -24.46 -3.07
C GLN A 182 -7.46 -24.90 -4.42
N ASN A 183 -6.89 -23.94 -5.15
CA ASN A 183 -6.12 -24.20 -6.37
C ASN A 183 -4.62 -24.05 -6.05
N TYR A 184 -3.88 -25.15 -6.14
CA TYR A 184 -2.47 -25.23 -5.74
C TYR A 184 -1.51 -25.27 -6.93
N THR A 185 -1.99 -25.04 -8.15
CA THR A 185 -1.19 -25.16 -9.39
C THR A 185 -0.02 -24.18 -9.47
N MET A 186 -0.08 -23.08 -8.72
CA MET A 186 0.97 -22.05 -8.67
C MET A 186 1.86 -22.15 -7.42
N LEU A 187 1.84 -23.27 -6.68
CA LEU A 187 2.68 -23.44 -5.50
C LEU A 187 4.17 -23.39 -5.82
N ASP A 188 4.55 -23.88 -6.97
CA ASP A 188 5.94 -23.88 -7.47
C ASP A 188 6.48 -22.46 -7.77
N ASN A 189 5.61 -21.47 -7.98
CA ASN A 189 6.02 -20.06 -8.10
C ASN A 189 6.75 -19.55 -6.86
N LEU A 190 6.44 -20.11 -5.67
CA LEU A 190 7.11 -19.75 -4.44
C LEU A 190 8.55 -20.29 -4.36
N LYS A 191 8.93 -21.21 -5.24
CA LYS A 191 10.28 -21.83 -5.30
C LYS A 191 10.75 -22.48 -3.97
N LEU A 192 9.81 -22.94 -3.15
CA LEU A 192 10.08 -23.57 -1.85
C LEU A 192 10.37 -25.08 -1.96
N GLY A 193 10.53 -25.61 -3.18
CA GLY A 193 10.80 -27.04 -3.43
C GLY A 193 9.55 -27.92 -3.45
N TYR A 194 8.36 -27.34 -3.54
CA TYR A 194 7.07 -28.03 -3.64
C TYR A 194 6.46 -27.82 -5.02
N GLY A 195 5.97 -28.92 -5.64
CA GLY A 195 5.32 -28.83 -6.95
C GLY A 195 3.91 -28.27 -6.88
N GLY A 196 3.46 -27.65 -7.97
CA GLY A 196 2.14 -27.04 -8.15
C GLY A 196 0.97 -28.04 -8.18
N THR A 197 0.81 -28.87 -7.15
CA THR A 197 -0.22 -29.89 -7.04
C THR A 197 -0.79 -29.95 -5.62
N GLN A 198 -1.97 -30.58 -5.47
CA GLN A 198 -2.53 -30.84 -4.14
C GLN A 198 -1.59 -31.74 -3.30
N ALA A 199 -0.90 -32.69 -3.92
CA ALA A 199 0.09 -33.53 -3.23
C ALA A 199 1.29 -32.68 -2.75
N GLY A 200 1.75 -31.71 -3.56
CA GLY A 200 2.79 -30.75 -3.19
C GLY A 200 2.38 -29.93 -1.98
N MET A 201 1.15 -29.38 -1.96
CA MET A 201 0.61 -28.62 -0.82
C MET A 201 0.52 -29.50 0.43
N LYS A 202 -0.02 -30.72 0.34
CA LYS A 202 -0.06 -31.65 1.48
C LYS A 202 1.33 -31.96 2.05
N ARG A 203 2.36 -32.09 1.19
CA ARG A 203 3.74 -32.29 1.62
C ARG A 203 4.25 -31.04 2.38
N LEU A 204 4.02 -29.83 1.86
CA LEU A 204 4.37 -28.58 2.53
C LEU A 204 3.75 -28.51 3.93
N LEU A 205 2.42 -28.77 4.05
CA LEU A 205 1.73 -28.76 5.34
C LEU A 205 2.30 -29.80 6.32
N GLY A 206 2.64 -31.00 5.81
CA GLY A 206 3.26 -32.05 6.60
C GLY A 206 4.66 -31.68 7.11
N ASP A 207 5.46 -31.01 6.29
CA ASP A 207 6.79 -30.55 6.67
C ASP A 207 6.69 -29.37 7.65
N ALA A 208 5.78 -28.43 7.43
CA ALA A 208 5.48 -27.35 8.40
C ALA A 208 5.01 -27.92 9.74
N GLN A 209 4.18 -28.97 9.76
CA GLN A 209 3.76 -29.65 11.00
C GLN A 209 4.95 -30.26 11.76
N LYS A 210 5.93 -30.84 11.06
CA LYS A 210 7.14 -31.36 11.71
C LYS A 210 7.97 -30.25 12.36
N LEU A 211 8.01 -29.06 11.75
CA LEU A 211 8.75 -27.90 12.26
C LEU A 211 8.08 -27.27 13.46
N THR A 212 6.76 -27.12 13.43
CA THR A 212 6.01 -26.33 14.42
C THR A 212 5.30 -27.18 15.48
N GLY A 213 5.11 -28.47 15.22
CA GLY A 213 4.23 -29.34 16.01
C GLY A 213 2.73 -29.06 15.81
N GLN A 214 2.35 -28.03 15.04
CA GLN A 214 0.97 -27.66 14.77
C GLN A 214 0.41 -28.45 13.58
N LYS A 215 -0.81 -28.96 13.71
CA LYS A 215 -1.52 -29.60 12.58
C LYS A 215 -2.15 -28.54 11.70
N TYR A 216 -1.97 -28.66 10.38
CA TYR A 216 -2.51 -27.78 9.36
C TYR A 216 -3.54 -28.50 8.49
N ASP A 217 -4.67 -27.82 8.20
CA ASP A 217 -5.73 -28.31 7.34
C ASP A 217 -5.59 -27.70 5.93
N ILE A 218 -5.49 -28.53 4.91
CA ILE A 218 -5.39 -28.09 3.51
C ILE A 218 -6.63 -27.33 3.03
N SER A 219 -7.78 -27.51 3.66
CA SER A 219 -9.00 -26.76 3.34
C SER A 219 -9.07 -25.38 3.99
N SER A 220 -8.21 -25.12 4.98
CA SER A 220 -8.11 -23.85 5.69
C SER A 220 -7.05 -22.96 5.06
N PHE A 221 -7.47 -21.86 4.45
CA PHE A 221 -6.51 -20.91 3.88
C PHE A 221 -5.62 -20.28 4.95
N ALA A 222 -6.14 -20.04 6.16
CA ALA A 222 -5.36 -19.58 7.29
C ALA A 222 -4.23 -20.56 7.65
N ASP A 223 -4.52 -21.86 7.67
CA ASP A 223 -3.51 -22.89 7.96
C ASP A 223 -2.45 -22.96 6.86
N ILE A 224 -2.86 -22.83 5.58
CA ILE A 224 -1.93 -22.78 4.45
C ILE A 224 -0.97 -21.61 4.58
N THR A 225 -1.47 -20.39 4.89
CA THR A 225 -0.59 -19.23 5.05
C THR A 225 0.40 -19.40 6.19
N GLN A 226 -0.03 -19.94 7.33
CA GLN A 226 0.85 -20.20 8.47
C GLN A 226 1.87 -21.31 8.20
N ALA A 227 1.50 -22.34 7.45
CA ALA A 227 2.44 -23.37 7.04
C ALA A 227 3.52 -22.84 6.08
N ILE A 228 3.12 -21.98 5.12
CA ILE A 228 4.07 -21.31 4.23
C ILE A 228 5.03 -20.42 5.05
N HIS A 229 4.51 -19.65 6.02
CA HIS A 229 5.33 -18.85 6.92
C HIS A 229 6.37 -19.71 7.66
N ALA A 230 5.97 -20.84 8.22
CA ALA A 230 6.87 -21.74 8.92
C ALA A 230 7.99 -22.29 8.01
N ILE A 231 7.65 -22.67 6.77
CA ILE A 231 8.64 -23.15 5.78
C ILE A 231 9.59 -22.01 5.36
N GLN A 232 9.08 -20.81 5.11
CA GLN A 232 9.91 -19.65 4.75
C GLN A 232 10.85 -19.24 5.89
N THR A 233 10.36 -19.31 7.13
CA THR A 233 11.19 -19.07 8.32
C THR A 233 12.33 -20.07 8.42
N GLN A 234 12.05 -21.36 8.23
CA GLN A 234 13.06 -22.42 8.20
C GLN A 234 14.10 -22.24 7.09
N MET A 235 13.71 -21.61 5.98
CA MET A 235 14.59 -21.35 4.83
C MET A 235 15.32 -19.99 4.91
N ASP A 236 15.25 -19.27 6.02
CA ASP A 236 15.82 -17.93 6.19
C ASP A 236 15.32 -16.92 5.12
N ILE A 237 14.05 -17.04 4.73
CA ILE A 237 13.40 -16.14 3.78
C ILE A 237 12.72 -14.99 4.55
N THR A 238 12.04 -15.30 5.64
CA THR A 238 11.28 -14.33 6.46
C THR A 238 12.18 -13.19 6.98
N GLY A 239 11.71 -11.95 6.80
CA GLY A 239 12.41 -10.73 7.22
C GLY A 239 13.43 -10.20 6.21
N THR A 240 13.60 -10.86 5.06
CA THR A 240 14.58 -10.47 4.04
C THR A 240 14.29 -9.07 3.49
N THR A 241 13.03 -8.75 3.16
CA THR A 241 12.64 -7.45 2.59
C THR A 241 12.92 -6.31 3.56
N ALA A 242 12.54 -6.45 4.82
CA ALA A 242 12.79 -5.44 5.84
C ALA A 242 14.30 -5.22 6.08
N LYS A 243 15.09 -6.29 6.06
CA LYS A 243 16.55 -6.21 6.16
C LYS A 243 17.14 -5.49 4.95
N GLU A 244 16.76 -5.87 3.74
CA GLU A 244 17.29 -5.26 2.51
C GLU A 244 16.83 -3.81 2.32
N ALA A 245 15.63 -3.44 2.77
CA ALA A 245 15.17 -2.05 2.81
C ALA A 245 16.13 -1.12 3.57
N SER A 246 16.87 -1.65 4.53
CA SER A 246 17.85 -0.89 5.32
C SER A 246 19.30 -1.06 4.86
N THR A 247 19.65 -2.15 4.16
CA THR A 247 21.05 -2.52 3.92
C THR A 247 21.48 -2.58 2.46
N THR A 248 20.54 -2.59 1.51
CA THR A 248 20.86 -2.71 0.08
C THR A 248 20.38 -1.50 -0.72
N ILE A 249 21.02 -1.23 -1.86
CA ILE A 249 20.61 -0.15 -2.79
C ILE A 249 19.19 -0.47 -3.33
N SER A 250 18.97 -1.70 -3.79
CA SER A 250 17.69 -2.10 -4.40
C SER A 250 16.54 -2.05 -3.38
N GLY A 251 16.72 -2.62 -2.20
CA GLY A 251 15.70 -2.64 -1.15
C GLY A 251 15.39 -1.23 -0.63
N SER A 252 16.40 -0.41 -0.35
CA SER A 252 16.19 0.98 0.10
C SER A 252 15.57 1.86 -0.98
N TRP A 253 15.84 1.61 -2.28
CA TRP A 253 15.14 2.27 -3.38
C TRP A 253 13.67 1.87 -3.46
N GLY A 254 13.35 0.58 -3.26
CA GLY A 254 11.98 0.08 -3.19
C GLY A 254 11.18 0.76 -2.06
N SER A 255 11.75 0.78 -0.87
CA SER A 255 11.17 1.43 0.30
C SER A 255 10.97 2.94 0.11
N LEU A 256 11.94 3.62 -0.49
CA LEU A 256 11.85 5.05 -0.82
C LEU A 256 10.71 5.35 -1.79
N LYS A 257 10.54 4.53 -2.84
CA LYS A 257 9.42 4.69 -3.78
C LYS A 257 8.06 4.49 -3.11
N ALA A 258 7.96 3.50 -2.24
CA ALA A 258 6.73 3.20 -1.50
C ALA A 258 6.38 4.34 -0.54
N ALA A 259 7.35 4.86 0.22
CA ALA A 259 7.18 6.01 1.10
C ALA A 259 6.77 7.28 0.32
N PHE A 260 7.33 7.51 -0.87
CA PHE A 260 6.92 8.62 -1.73
C PHE A 260 5.45 8.50 -2.18
N GLN A 261 4.99 7.30 -2.51
CA GLN A 261 3.58 7.06 -2.85
C GLN A 261 2.65 7.35 -1.66
N ASN A 262 3.06 7.02 -0.43
CA ASN A 262 2.31 7.36 0.77
C ASN A 262 2.22 8.89 0.98
N VAL A 263 3.28 9.64 0.66
CA VAL A 263 3.24 11.12 0.68
C VAL A 263 2.20 11.67 -0.30
N LEU A 264 2.05 11.07 -1.49
CA LEU A 264 1.02 11.53 -2.45
C LEU A 264 -0.40 11.37 -1.87
N VAL A 265 -0.67 10.33 -1.11
CA VAL A 265 -1.93 10.18 -0.36
C VAL A 265 -2.00 11.24 0.75
N GLY A 266 -0.95 11.38 1.54
CA GLY A 266 -0.85 12.33 2.64
C GLY A 266 -1.05 13.80 2.24
N LEU A 267 -0.72 14.19 1.00
CA LEU A 267 -0.93 15.55 0.50
C LEU A 267 -2.41 15.98 0.47
N THR A 268 -3.33 15.03 0.37
CA THR A 268 -4.78 15.28 0.28
C THR A 268 -5.53 14.86 1.56
N THR A 269 -4.86 14.17 2.49
CA THR A 269 -5.37 13.78 3.81
C THR A 269 -5.07 14.84 4.88
N GLY A 270 -5.40 14.55 6.13
CA GLY A 270 -5.08 15.40 7.28
C GLY A 270 -3.58 15.61 7.51
N GLU A 271 -3.24 16.58 8.37
CA GLU A 271 -1.85 16.95 8.66
C GLU A 271 -1.06 15.80 9.25
N ASP A 272 -1.65 15.04 10.18
CA ASP A 272 -0.98 13.92 10.84
C ASP A 272 -0.49 12.84 9.87
N MET A 273 -1.30 12.49 8.87
CA MET A 273 -0.94 11.49 7.86
C MET A 273 0.12 12.00 6.90
N PHE A 274 0.04 13.29 6.55
CA PHE A 274 1.07 13.93 5.74
C PHE A 274 2.43 13.94 6.45
N ASP A 275 2.46 14.36 7.72
CA ASP A 275 3.69 14.45 8.49
C ASP A 275 4.34 13.07 8.69
N GLN A 276 3.55 12.05 9.04
CA GLN A 276 4.05 10.68 9.16
C GLN A 276 4.63 10.14 7.85
N SER A 277 3.94 10.36 6.73
CA SER A 277 4.40 9.90 5.42
C SER A 277 5.64 10.66 4.94
N LEU A 278 5.74 11.94 5.29
CA LEU A 278 6.91 12.77 4.96
C LEU A 278 8.13 12.37 5.79
N ASP A 279 7.97 12.11 7.07
CA ASP A 279 9.05 11.60 7.92
C ASP A 279 9.54 10.22 7.43
N ALA A 280 8.62 9.34 7.02
CA ALA A 280 8.96 8.07 6.39
C ALA A 280 9.78 8.26 5.10
N LEU A 281 9.38 9.20 4.24
CA LEU A 281 10.11 9.54 3.01
C LEU A 281 11.53 10.06 3.31
N ILE A 282 11.67 10.95 4.29
CA ILE A 282 12.97 11.51 4.70
C ILE A 282 13.89 10.38 5.18
N ASN A 283 13.41 9.52 6.07
CA ASN A 283 14.18 8.42 6.63
C ASN A 283 14.60 7.42 5.55
N THR A 284 13.72 7.07 4.61
CA THR A 284 14.05 6.17 3.51
C THR A 284 15.03 6.81 2.51
N ALA A 285 14.92 8.13 2.27
CA ALA A 285 15.87 8.85 1.43
C ALA A 285 17.29 8.89 2.04
N VAL A 286 17.39 9.09 3.35
CA VAL A 286 18.69 9.03 4.07
C VAL A 286 19.28 7.62 3.97
N THR A 287 18.48 6.58 4.22
CA THR A 287 18.92 5.18 4.13
C THR A 287 19.41 4.84 2.72
N PHE A 288 18.65 5.21 1.69
CA PHE A 288 19.05 5.01 0.30
C PHE A 288 20.37 5.74 -0.02
N GLY A 289 20.51 7.00 0.44
CA GLY A 289 21.74 7.76 0.31
C GLY A 289 22.93 7.06 0.95
N GLN A 290 22.79 6.54 2.15
CA GLN A 290 23.84 5.78 2.85
C GLN A 290 24.24 4.51 2.09
N ASN A 291 23.28 3.80 1.50
CA ASN A 291 23.55 2.56 0.77
C ASN A 291 24.21 2.80 -0.61
N ILE A 292 23.87 3.90 -1.32
CA ILE A 292 24.40 4.17 -2.66
C ILE A 292 25.77 4.85 -2.66
N ILE A 293 26.10 5.64 -1.65
CA ILE A 293 27.36 6.41 -1.58
C ILE A 293 28.61 5.51 -1.68
N PRO A 294 28.72 4.36 -0.99
CA PRO A 294 29.88 3.47 -1.14
C PRO A 294 30.08 2.99 -2.58
N ALA A 295 28.99 2.69 -3.30
CA ALA A 295 29.07 2.25 -4.70
C ALA A 295 29.56 3.37 -5.63
N ILE A 296 29.14 4.63 -5.40
CA ILE A 296 29.60 5.78 -6.19
C ILE A 296 31.08 6.12 -5.88
N LYS A 297 31.54 5.95 -4.63
CA LYS A 297 32.90 6.23 -4.25
C LYS A 297 33.92 5.16 -4.70
N GLY A 298 33.43 3.94 -4.96
CA GLY A 298 34.24 2.82 -5.43
C GLY A 298 34.35 2.72 -6.97
N ALA A 299 33.58 3.54 -7.69
CA ALA A 299 33.60 3.65 -9.15
C ALA A 299 34.49 4.84 -9.57
#